data_7d91f83e5846209b1fafea2fff883c52
#
_entry.id   7d91f83e5846209b1fafea2fff883c52
#
_cell.length_a   1.000
_cell.length_b   1.000
_cell.length_c   1.000
_cell.angle_alpha   90.00
_cell.angle_beta   90.00
_cell.angle_gamma   90.00
#
_symmetry.space_group_name_H-M   'P 1'
#
loop_
_entity.id
_entity.type
_entity.pdbx_description
1 polymer ?
#
loop_
_entity_poly.entity_id
_entity_poly.type
_entity_poly.pdbx_seq_one_letter_code
_entity_poly.pdbx_strand_id
1 'polypeptide(L)'
;VLGRAMEDNFPRISYNDAMKYYGSDKPDIRFGMKICELKSDGKNGSDSVDLTSGKDFVVFDSAGYVAGICVKGAASYTRKQLDEITEWVKRPQIGAKGLVYIRVAEDGIKSSVDKFYTPGELSAIAGRMGAESGDLILILAGDKKKTQEALGTLRIEMGNRLGLRRSDEYAPLWVYDFPLVEWDEETQRFYAMHHPFTSPKPEDMDKFYSNDKAEIAQVAANAYDFVLNGTEIGGGSIRIHDSNVQRRMFEVLGFSQEDAEYKFGFIINAFKYGAPPHGGIAFGFDRFCALFGGQETIRDYIAFPKNNAGRDVMLDAPGRIDDSQMDELFLKSTLKK
;
A
#
# COMPACT_ATOMS: atom_id res chain seq x y z
N VAL A 1 -2.47 22.96 18.31
CA VAL A 1 -1.74 23.67 17.26
C VAL A 1 -2.72 24.34 16.31
N LEU A 2 -3.70 23.65 15.78
CA LEU A 2 -4.66 24.16 14.78
C LEU A 2 -5.90 24.81 15.40
N GLY A 3 -6.08 24.81 16.73
CA GLY A 3 -7.25 25.34 17.42
C GLY A 3 -8.57 24.62 17.07
N ARG A 4 -8.49 23.42 16.51
CA ARG A 4 -9.65 22.60 16.15
C ARG A 4 -9.69 21.38 17.06
N ALA A 5 -10.88 21.02 17.52
CA ALA A 5 -11.12 19.73 18.15
C ALA A 5 -11.12 18.64 17.05
N MET A 6 -10.51 17.52 17.33
CA MET A 6 -10.64 16.29 16.52
C MET A 6 -11.59 15.34 17.25
N GLU A 7 -12.25 14.48 16.50
CA GLU A 7 -13.04 13.39 17.10
C GLU A 7 -12.13 12.47 17.91
N ASP A 8 -12.62 11.98 19.05
CA ASP A 8 -11.83 11.12 19.93
C ASP A 8 -11.75 9.67 19.44
N ASN A 9 -12.60 9.28 18.48
CA ASN A 9 -12.68 7.94 17.95
C ASN A 9 -12.34 7.92 16.45
N PHE A 10 -11.12 7.48 16.13
CA PHE A 10 -10.67 7.36 14.75
C PHE A 10 -11.13 6.04 14.12
N PRO A 11 -11.56 6.05 12.84
CA PRO A 11 -11.87 4.83 12.11
C PRO A 11 -10.74 3.81 12.17
N ARG A 12 -11.10 2.53 12.20
CA ARG A 12 -10.16 1.40 12.20
C ARG A 12 -10.52 0.48 11.04
N ILE A 13 -9.56 0.20 10.18
CA ILE A 13 -9.74 -0.70 9.04
C ILE A 13 -8.62 -1.74 9.00
N SER A 14 -8.94 -2.95 8.56
CA SER A 14 -7.93 -3.98 8.33
C SER A 14 -7.06 -3.63 7.11
N TYR A 15 -5.83 -4.17 7.08
CA TYR A 15 -4.98 -4.07 5.88
C TYR A 15 -5.71 -4.58 4.62
N ASN A 16 -6.43 -5.71 4.74
CA ASN A 16 -7.18 -6.26 3.62
C ASN A 16 -8.27 -5.31 3.11
N ASP A 17 -9.00 -4.63 4.01
CA ASP A 17 -10.00 -3.64 3.62
C ASP A 17 -9.34 -2.37 3.05
N ALA A 18 -8.20 -1.96 3.58
CA ALA A 18 -7.44 -0.84 3.06
C ALA A 18 -7.00 -1.11 1.61
N MET A 19 -6.45 -2.28 1.33
CA MET A 19 -6.07 -2.70 -0.01
C MET A 19 -7.29 -2.89 -0.92
N LYS A 20 -8.35 -3.54 -0.44
CA LYS A 20 -9.58 -3.80 -1.21
C LYS A 20 -10.26 -2.51 -1.66
N TYR A 21 -10.48 -1.58 -0.74
CA TYR A 21 -11.30 -0.39 -1.01
C TYR A 21 -10.51 0.83 -1.45
N TYR A 22 -9.21 0.88 -1.15
CA TYR A 22 -8.40 2.09 -1.42
C TYR A 22 -7.11 1.80 -2.19
N GLY A 23 -6.71 0.52 -2.34
CA GLY A 23 -5.49 0.12 -3.05
C GLY A 23 -4.21 0.61 -2.39
N SER A 24 -4.25 0.82 -1.07
CA SER A 24 -3.13 1.34 -0.30
C SER A 24 -3.26 0.94 1.16
N ASP A 25 -2.15 0.63 1.80
CA ASP A 25 -2.00 0.42 3.25
C ASP A 25 -2.12 1.73 4.07
N LYS A 26 -2.10 2.87 3.40
CA LYS A 26 -2.24 4.21 3.98
C LYS A 26 -3.29 5.04 3.21
N PRO A 27 -4.58 4.68 3.31
CA PRO A 27 -5.62 5.29 2.50
C PRO A 27 -5.91 6.74 2.92
N ASP A 28 -6.18 7.57 1.93
CA ASP A 28 -6.78 8.89 2.13
C ASP A 28 -8.31 8.74 2.15
N ILE A 29 -8.93 8.93 3.30
CA ILE A 29 -10.37 8.77 3.50
C ILE A 29 -11.15 10.08 3.50
N ARG A 30 -10.51 11.22 3.14
CA ARG A 30 -11.21 12.52 3.00
C ARG A 30 -12.29 12.51 1.94
N PHE A 31 -12.26 11.58 1.01
CA PHE A 31 -13.25 11.42 -0.06
C PHE A 31 -13.60 9.95 -0.28
N GLY A 32 -14.76 9.71 -0.86
CA GLY A 32 -15.25 8.38 -1.20
C GLY A 32 -14.43 7.71 -2.31
N MET A 33 -15.06 7.36 -3.43
CA MET A 33 -14.44 6.75 -4.61
C MET A 33 -13.72 5.42 -4.29
N LYS A 34 -14.39 4.56 -3.51
CA LYS A 34 -13.85 3.24 -3.17
C LYS A 34 -13.68 2.39 -4.42
N ILE A 35 -12.65 1.55 -4.43
CA ILE A 35 -12.45 0.51 -5.43
C ILE A 35 -13.58 -0.51 -5.31
N CYS A 36 -14.15 -0.89 -6.45
CA CYS A 36 -15.18 -1.90 -6.55
C CYS A 36 -14.71 -3.04 -7.45
N GLU A 37 -14.79 -4.27 -6.93
CA GLU A 37 -14.41 -5.48 -7.65
C GLU A 37 -15.50 -5.88 -8.66
N LEU A 38 -15.09 -6.16 -9.90
CA LEU A 38 -15.94 -6.61 -11.02
C LEU A 38 -15.63 -8.05 -11.42
N LYS A 39 -14.40 -8.53 -11.15
CA LYS A 39 -13.96 -9.91 -11.28
C LYS A 39 -12.95 -10.23 -10.19
N SER A 40 -13.25 -11.23 -9.37
CA SER A 40 -12.39 -11.73 -8.31
C SER A 40 -12.80 -13.13 -7.87
N ASP A 41 -11.84 -13.91 -7.37
CA ASP A 41 -12.03 -15.31 -6.95
C ASP A 41 -12.57 -15.48 -5.52
N GLY A 42 -12.87 -14.41 -4.82
CA GLY A 42 -13.39 -14.42 -3.46
C GLY A 42 -12.36 -14.72 -2.38
N LYS A 43 -11.05 -14.79 -2.71
CA LYS A 43 -9.99 -15.06 -1.74
C LYS A 43 -9.44 -13.77 -1.12
N ASN A 44 -8.81 -13.90 0.05
CA ASN A 44 -8.13 -12.81 0.74
C ASN A 44 -9.01 -11.55 0.89
N GLY A 45 -10.23 -11.73 1.42
CA GLY A 45 -11.16 -10.63 1.67
C GLY A 45 -11.86 -10.04 0.46
N SER A 46 -11.63 -10.58 -0.76
CA SER A 46 -12.33 -10.17 -1.97
C SER A 46 -13.75 -10.75 -2.06
N ASP A 47 -14.58 -10.09 -2.87
CA ASP A 47 -15.87 -10.63 -3.26
C ASP A 47 -15.70 -11.74 -4.31
N SER A 48 -16.54 -12.78 -4.26
CA SER A 48 -16.65 -13.73 -5.38
C SER A 48 -17.59 -13.11 -6.42
N VAL A 49 -17.03 -12.54 -7.48
CA VAL A 49 -17.77 -11.81 -8.50
C VAL A 49 -17.12 -11.97 -9.87
N ASP A 50 -17.93 -12.10 -10.90
CA ASP A 50 -17.48 -11.99 -12.30
C ASP A 50 -18.58 -11.39 -13.19
N LEU A 51 -18.43 -10.13 -13.52
CA LEU A 51 -19.30 -9.39 -14.44
C LEU A 51 -18.62 -9.10 -15.79
N THR A 52 -17.39 -9.58 -15.98
CA THR A 52 -16.54 -9.13 -17.07
C THR A 52 -16.07 -10.22 -18.03
N SER A 53 -16.13 -11.50 -17.63
CA SER A 53 -15.63 -12.61 -18.44
C SER A 53 -16.61 -13.07 -19.52
N GLY A 54 -16.09 -13.75 -20.55
CA GLY A 54 -16.89 -14.39 -21.61
C GLY A 54 -17.50 -13.39 -22.59
N LYS A 55 -16.80 -12.26 -22.82
CA LYS A 55 -17.26 -11.18 -23.73
C LYS A 55 -16.32 -10.97 -24.91
N ASP A 56 -15.44 -11.91 -25.20
CA ASP A 56 -14.40 -11.81 -26.25
C ASP A 56 -13.49 -10.59 -26.10
N PHE A 57 -13.46 -10.00 -24.90
CA PHE A 57 -12.52 -8.93 -24.56
C PHE A 57 -11.33 -9.51 -23.81
N VAL A 58 -10.31 -9.91 -24.56
CA VAL A 58 -9.12 -10.65 -24.07
C VAL A 58 -8.49 -10.03 -22.83
N VAL A 59 -8.51 -8.70 -22.69
CA VAL A 59 -7.92 -8.01 -21.53
C VAL A 59 -8.59 -8.39 -20.24
N PHE A 60 -9.93 -8.48 -20.21
CA PHE A 60 -10.68 -8.87 -19.03
C PHE A 60 -10.80 -10.39 -18.90
N ASP A 61 -10.96 -11.10 -20.02
CA ASP A 61 -11.08 -12.55 -20.02
C ASP A 61 -9.83 -13.23 -19.44
N SER A 62 -8.64 -12.75 -19.82
CA SER A 62 -7.34 -13.28 -19.35
C SER A 62 -6.92 -12.79 -17.97
N ALA A 63 -7.52 -11.72 -17.43
CA ALA A 63 -7.16 -11.17 -16.13
C ALA A 63 -7.76 -12.00 -15.00
N GLY A 64 -6.96 -12.25 -13.95
CA GLY A 64 -7.44 -12.85 -12.70
C GLY A 64 -8.24 -11.87 -11.82
N TYR A 65 -8.06 -10.57 -12.05
CA TYR A 65 -8.71 -9.52 -11.28
C TYR A 65 -9.08 -8.34 -12.15
N VAL A 66 -10.31 -7.85 -12.02
CA VAL A 66 -10.83 -6.63 -12.67
C VAL A 66 -11.56 -5.80 -11.63
N ALA A 67 -11.19 -4.56 -11.50
CA ALA A 67 -11.81 -3.63 -10.57
C ALA A 67 -11.76 -2.20 -11.11
N GLY A 68 -12.54 -1.31 -10.50
CA GLY A 68 -12.59 0.07 -10.93
C GLY A 68 -12.99 1.03 -9.83
N ILE A 69 -13.00 2.32 -10.18
CA ILE A 69 -13.50 3.42 -9.35
C ILE A 69 -14.60 4.16 -10.08
N CYS A 70 -15.61 4.63 -9.33
CA CYS A 70 -16.65 5.52 -9.84
C CYS A 70 -16.32 6.96 -9.48
N VAL A 71 -16.09 7.77 -10.50
CA VAL A 71 -15.75 9.19 -10.38
C VAL A 71 -17.02 10.01 -10.57
N LYS A 72 -17.57 10.48 -9.47
CA LYS A 72 -18.84 11.20 -9.46
C LYS A 72 -18.75 12.51 -10.26
N GLY A 73 -19.75 12.77 -11.09
CA GLY A 73 -19.88 13.99 -11.89
C GLY A 73 -18.88 14.15 -13.04
N ALA A 74 -18.12 13.10 -13.41
CA ALA A 74 -17.04 13.19 -14.37
C ALA A 74 -17.39 12.63 -15.78
N ALA A 75 -18.66 12.34 -16.09
CA ALA A 75 -19.06 11.84 -17.41
C ALA A 75 -18.75 12.83 -18.55
N SER A 76 -18.62 14.13 -18.23
CA SER A 76 -18.31 15.20 -19.19
C SER A 76 -16.84 15.23 -19.65
N TYR A 77 -15.96 14.39 -19.08
CA TYR A 77 -14.55 14.31 -19.50
C TYR A 77 -14.45 14.07 -21.00
N THR A 78 -13.69 14.94 -21.67
CA THR A 78 -13.44 14.83 -23.10
C THR A 78 -12.60 13.60 -23.44
N ARG A 79 -12.64 13.18 -24.69
CA ARG A 79 -11.77 12.09 -25.17
C ARG A 79 -10.29 12.37 -24.88
N LYS A 80 -9.83 13.60 -25.08
CA LYS A 80 -8.46 14.01 -24.78
C LYS A 80 -8.10 13.79 -23.32
N GLN A 81 -8.97 14.17 -22.39
CA GLN A 81 -8.73 13.96 -20.94
C GLN A 81 -8.69 12.46 -20.60
N LEU A 82 -9.53 11.64 -21.22
CA LEU A 82 -9.51 10.18 -21.00
C LEU A 82 -8.26 9.53 -21.60
N ASP A 83 -7.81 10.00 -22.77
CA ASP A 83 -6.56 9.54 -23.39
C ASP A 83 -5.35 9.94 -22.49
N GLU A 84 -5.35 11.15 -21.92
CA GLU A 84 -4.32 11.60 -20.95
C GLU A 84 -4.28 10.73 -19.70
N ILE A 85 -5.43 10.35 -19.12
CA ILE A 85 -5.50 9.43 -17.98
C ILE A 85 -5.01 8.04 -18.39
N THR A 86 -5.38 7.57 -19.57
CA THR A 86 -4.94 6.28 -20.10
C THR A 86 -3.42 6.21 -20.24
N GLU A 87 -2.79 7.25 -20.78
CA GLU A 87 -1.34 7.32 -20.86
C GLU A 87 -0.68 7.50 -19.48
N TRP A 88 -1.36 8.18 -18.57
CA TRP A 88 -0.86 8.37 -17.21
C TRP A 88 -0.80 7.05 -16.43
N VAL A 89 -1.82 6.18 -16.51
CA VAL A 89 -1.81 4.88 -15.82
C VAL A 89 -0.80 3.88 -16.40
N LYS A 90 -0.39 4.06 -17.66
CA LYS A 90 0.63 3.21 -18.32
C LYS A 90 2.07 3.55 -17.91
N ARG A 91 2.30 4.65 -17.19
CA ARG A 91 3.64 5.02 -16.73
C ARG A 91 4.25 3.90 -15.90
N PRO A 92 5.57 3.64 -16.00
CA PRO A 92 6.23 2.53 -15.28
C PRO A 92 6.00 2.55 -13.76
N GLN A 93 5.82 3.74 -13.17
CA GLN A 93 5.56 3.90 -11.74
C GLN A 93 4.18 3.41 -11.32
N ILE A 94 3.22 3.31 -12.25
CA ILE A 94 1.84 2.84 -12.01
C ILE A 94 1.66 1.44 -12.56
N GLY A 95 2.16 1.19 -13.76
CA GLY A 95 2.32 -0.13 -14.35
C GLY A 95 1.05 -0.76 -14.89
N ALA A 96 -0.05 -0.02 -15.05
CA ALA A 96 -1.25 -0.54 -15.69
C ALA A 96 -1.03 -0.70 -17.20
N LYS A 97 -1.58 -1.77 -17.79
CA LYS A 97 -1.45 -2.04 -19.23
C LYS A 97 -2.37 -1.19 -20.09
N GLY A 98 -3.43 -0.62 -19.51
CA GLY A 98 -4.42 0.21 -20.18
C GLY A 98 -5.52 0.60 -19.23
N LEU A 99 -6.49 1.38 -19.71
CA LEU A 99 -7.64 1.86 -18.97
C LEU A 99 -8.91 1.62 -19.77
N VAL A 100 -9.92 1.02 -19.17
CA VAL A 100 -11.28 0.99 -19.71
C VAL A 100 -12.09 2.04 -18.98
N TYR A 101 -12.92 2.78 -19.72
CA TYR A 101 -13.85 3.74 -19.12
C TYR A 101 -15.29 3.48 -19.57
N ILE A 102 -16.23 3.81 -18.68
CA ILE A 102 -17.67 3.82 -18.94
C ILE A 102 -18.21 5.18 -18.49
N ARG A 103 -18.91 5.85 -19.37
CA ARG A 103 -19.64 7.09 -19.06
C ARG A 103 -21.11 6.75 -18.87
N VAL A 104 -21.66 7.16 -17.78
CA VAL A 104 -23.11 7.08 -17.49
C VAL A 104 -23.69 8.46 -17.74
N ALA A 105 -24.31 8.67 -18.87
CA ALA A 105 -24.90 9.97 -19.27
C ALA A 105 -26.41 9.86 -19.37
N GLU A 106 -27.11 11.01 -19.40
CA GLU A 106 -28.57 11.04 -19.56
C GLU A 106 -29.04 10.39 -20.85
N ASP A 107 -28.26 10.48 -21.93
CA ASP A 107 -28.52 9.92 -23.25
C ASP A 107 -28.10 8.42 -23.36
N GLY A 108 -27.65 7.82 -22.26
CA GLY A 108 -27.27 6.40 -22.19
C GLY A 108 -25.84 6.17 -21.72
N ILE A 109 -25.43 4.91 -21.76
CA ILE A 109 -24.10 4.47 -21.35
C ILE A 109 -23.20 4.36 -22.57
N LYS A 110 -22.00 4.95 -22.51
CA LYS A 110 -20.96 4.86 -23.53
C LYS A 110 -19.65 4.37 -22.94
N SER A 111 -18.96 3.46 -23.61
CA SER A 111 -17.74 2.86 -23.12
C SER A 111 -16.65 2.78 -24.20
N SER A 112 -15.41 2.67 -23.76
CA SER A 112 -14.29 2.30 -24.65
C SER A 112 -14.37 0.84 -25.16
N VAL A 113 -15.28 0.04 -24.61
CA VAL A 113 -15.46 -1.40 -24.91
C VAL A 113 -16.87 -1.73 -25.42
N ASP A 114 -17.59 -0.77 -25.97
CA ASP A 114 -18.96 -0.94 -26.52
C ASP A 114 -19.08 -2.08 -27.55
N LYS A 115 -17.95 -2.43 -28.21
CA LYS A 115 -17.93 -3.55 -29.18
C LYS A 115 -18.06 -4.92 -28.55
N PHE A 116 -17.77 -5.05 -27.27
CA PHE A 116 -17.70 -6.32 -26.55
C PHE A 116 -18.82 -6.50 -25.55
N TYR A 117 -19.42 -5.41 -25.08
CA TYR A 117 -20.44 -5.40 -24.05
C TYR A 117 -21.75 -4.82 -24.55
N THR A 118 -22.83 -5.51 -24.27
CA THR A 118 -24.18 -4.98 -24.52
C THR A 118 -24.52 -3.84 -23.54
N PRO A 119 -25.46 -2.95 -23.88
CA PRO A 119 -25.92 -1.90 -22.97
C PRO A 119 -26.40 -2.42 -21.62
N GLY A 120 -27.03 -3.60 -21.58
CA GLY A 120 -27.49 -4.25 -20.33
C GLY A 120 -26.32 -4.68 -19.44
N GLU A 121 -25.26 -5.23 -20.02
CA GLU A 121 -24.05 -5.62 -19.28
C GLU A 121 -23.28 -4.40 -18.75
N LEU A 122 -23.16 -3.36 -19.54
CA LEU A 122 -22.57 -2.08 -19.07
C LEU A 122 -23.42 -1.46 -17.94
N SER A 123 -24.75 -1.56 -18.03
CA SER A 123 -25.66 -1.14 -16.95
C SER A 123 -25.48 -1.96 -15.68
N ALA A 124 -25.25 -3.27 -15.79
CA ALA A 124 -24.96 -4.13 -14.64
C ALA A 124 -23.64 -3.74 -13.95
N ILE A 125 -22.60 -3.46 -14.72
CA ILE A 125 -21.33 -2.94 -14.19
C ILE A 125 -21.55 -1.58 -13.51
N ALA A 126 -22.26 -0.64 -14.16
CA ALA A 126 -22.58 0.65 -13.59
C ALA A 126 -23.36 0.55 -12.27
N GLY A 127 -24.38 -0.33 -12.23
CA GLY A 127 -25.16 -0.62 -11.04
C GLY A 127 -24.31 -1.20 -9.90
N ARG A 128 -23.41 -2.16 -10.19
CA ARG A 128 -22.48 -2.72 -9.21
C ARG A 128 -21.58 -1.65 -8.60
N MET A 129 -21.19 -0.67 -9.39
CA MET A 129 -20.32 0.44 -8.95
C MET A 129 -21.07 1.63 -8.34
N GLY A 130 -22.41 1.55 -8.25
CA GLY A 130 -23.24 2.65 -7.74
C GLY A 130 -23.11 3.92 -8.57
N ALA A 131 -22.90 3.77 -9.88
CA ALA A 131 -22.80 4.91 -10.79
C ALA A 131 -24.18 5.41 -11.19
N GLU A 132 -24.32 6.72 -11.23
CA GLU A 132 -25.53 7.46 -11.60
C GLU A 132 -25.26 8.28 -12.86
N SER A 133 -26.34 8.85 -13.45
CA SER A 133 -26.19 9.75 -14.58
C SER A 133 -25.27 10.93 -14.23
N GLY A 134 -24.28 11.19 -15.07
CA GLY A 134 -23.23 12.17 -14.85
C GLY A 134 -21.90 11.56 -14.37
N ASP A 135 -21.83 10.26 -14.04
CA ASP A 135 -20.64 9.62 -13.51
C ASP A 135 -19.75 8.98 -14.56
N LEU A 136 -18.47 8.89 -14.22
CA LEU A 136 -17.44 8.21 -15.02
C LEU A 136 -16.88 7.02 -14.24
N ILE A 137 -16.87 5.85 -14.84
CA ILE A 137 -16.22 4.66 -14.26
C ILE A 137 -14.88 4.46 -14.98
N LEU A 138 -13.83 4.19 -14.19
CA LEU A 138 -12.49 3.88 -14.64
C LEU A 138 -12.10 2.49 -14.14
N ILE A 139 -11.72 1.58 -15.05
CA ILE A 139 -11.51 0.16 -14.77
C ILE A 139 -10.09 -0.25 -15.19
N LEU A 140 -9.41 -0.99 -14.33
CA LEU A 140 -8.14 -1.65 -14.59
C LEU A 140 -8.29 -3.18 -14.44
N ALA A 141 -7.39 -3.93 -15.07
CA ALA A 141 -7.37 -5.38 -15.05
C ALA A 141 -5.95 -5.93 -15.01
N GLY A 142 -5.74 -7.06 -14.32
CA GLY A 142 -4.44 -7.73 -14.27
C GLY A 142 -4.25 -8.61 -13.05
N ASP A 143 -3.04 -8.57 -12.48
CA ASP A 143 -2.73 -9.14 -11.17
C ASP A 143 -3.43 -8.36 -10.06
N LYS A 144 -3.92 -9.05 -9.03
CA LYS A 144 -4.74 -8.44 -7.97
C LYS A 144 -3.99 -7.32 -7.25
N LYS A 145 -2.83 -7.59 -6.65
CA LYS A 145 -2.07 -6.62 -5.84
C LYS A 145 -1.68 -5.39 -6.68
N LYS A 146 -1.09 -5.62 -7.85
CA LYS A 146 -0.67 -4.55 -8.76
C LYS A 146 -1.85 -3.71 -9.26
N THR A 147 -2.98 -4.35 -9.54
CA THR A 147 -4.18 -3.63 -10.01
C THR A 147 -4.80 -2.79 -8.90
N GLN A 148 -4.84 -3.29 -7.66
CA GLN A 148 -5.28 -2.53 -6.50
C GLN A 148 -4.39 -1.32 -6.26
N GLU A 149 -3.07 -1.46 -6.25
CA GLU A 149 -2.10 -0.38 -6.09
C GLU A 149 -2.23 0.69 -7.20
N ALA A 150 -2.38 0.25 -8.46
CA ALA A 150 -2.60 1.15 -9.58
C ALA A 150 -3.93 1.92 -9.47
N LEU A 151 -5.01 1.26 -9.04
CA LEU A 151 -6.30 1.90 -8.78
C LEU A 151 -6.23 2.85 -7.59
N GLY A 152 -5.51 2.51 -6.53
CA GLY A 152 -5.26 3.39 -5.40
C GLY A 152 -4.56 4.69 -5.84
N THR A 153 -3.54 4.57 -6.69
CA THR A 153 -2.82 5.69 -7.26
C THR A 153 -3.74 6.53 -8.19
N LEU A 154 -4.54 5.86 -9.03
CA LEU A 154 -5.52 6.53 -9.91
C LEU A 154 -6.60 7.25 -9.10
N ARG A 155 -7.04 6.65 -7.99
CA ARG A 155 -8.00 7.26 -7.06
C ARG A 155 -7.48 8.58 -6.49
N ILE A 156 -6.23 8.60 -6.06
CA ILE A 156 -5.57 9.82 -5.54
C ILE A 156 -5.44 10.88 -6.64
N GLU A 157 -5.04 10.49 -7.85
CA GLU A 157 -4.95 11.40 -9.00
C GLU A 157 -6.32 12.03 -9.33
N MET A 158 -7.38 11.23 -9.36
CA MET A 158 -8.73 11.73 -9.59
C MET A 158 -9.20 12.65 -8.45
N GLY A 159 -8.87 12.30 -7.21
CA GLY A 159 -9.11 13.15 -6.05
C GLY A 159 -8.44 14.52 -6.16
N ASN A 160 -7.20 14.57 -6.68
CA ASN A 160 -6.46 15.81 -6.96
C ASN A 160 -7.15 16.63 -8.07
N ARG A 161 -7.45 16.00 -9.20
CA ARG A 161 -8.09 16.67 -10.35
C ARG A 161 -9.45 17.29 -10.01
N LEU A 162 -10.16 16.68 -9.08
CA LEU A 162 -11.48 17.14 -8.64
C LEU A 162 -11.44 18.03 -7.38
N GLY A 163 -10.25 18.32 -6.83
CA GLY A 163 -10.10 19.13 -5.63
C GLY A 163 -10.69 18.51 -4.36
N LEU A 164 -10.81 17.18 -4.31
CA LEU A 164 -11.41 16.45 -3.17
C LEU A 164 -10.44 16.28 -2.00
N ARG A 165 -9.14 16.47 -2.23
CA ARG A 165 -8.08 16.33 -1.22
C ARG A 165 -7.77 17.68 -0.60
N ARG A 166 -8.71 18.20 0.17
CA ARG A 166 -8.55 19.51 0.81
C ARG A 166 -7.47 19.48 1.88
N SER A 167 -6.57 20.45 1.86
CA SER A 167 -5.47 20.58 2.82
C SER A 167 -5.91 21.02 4.22
N ASP A 168 -7.11 21.59 4.34
CA ASP A 168 -7.71 22.03 5.59
C ASP A 168 -8.59 20.94 6.26
N GLU A 169 -8.70 19.77 5.65
CA GLU A 169 -9.39 18.60 6.21
C GLU A 169 -8.38 17.58 6.72
N TYR A 170 -8.67 17.01 7.90
CA TYR A 170 -7.84 16.00 8.54
C TYR A 170 -8.69 14.77 8.81
N ALA A 171 -8.34 13.65 8.17
CA ALA A 171 -9.04 12.38 8.25
C ALA A 171 -8.09 11.28 8.75
N PRO A 172 -7.88 11.19 10.08
CA PRO A 172 -7.05 10.16 10.69
C PRO A 172 -7.77 8.81 10.71
N LEU A 173 -6.98 7.73 10.60
CA LEU A 173 -7.46 6.36 10.80
C LEU A 173 -6.33 5.46 11.28
N TRP A 174 -6.73 4.30 11.83
CA TRP A 174 -5.82 3.20 12.12
C TRP A 174 -5.95 2.12 11.04
N VAL A 175 -4.82 1.63 10.57
CA VAL A 175 -4.72 0.41 9.76
C VAL A 175 -4.06 -0.67 10.62
N TYR A 176 -4.63 -1.87 10.63
CA TYR A 176 -4.19 -3.00 11.45
C TYR A 176 -4.33 -4.32 10.69
N ASP A 177 -3.93 -5.45 11.28
CA ASP A 177 -3.97 -6.78 10.66
C ASP A 177 -3.15 -6.86 9.37
N PHE A 178 -1.96 -6.24 9.39
CA PHE A 178 -0.99 -6.42 8.31
C PHE A 178 -0.57 -7.89 8.20
N PRO A 179 -0.19 -8.36 7.01
CA PRO A 179 0.50 -9.65 6.92
C PRO A 179 1.75 -9.67 7.79
N LEU A 180 2.01 -10.79 8.47
CA LEU A 180 3.23 -10.96 9.25
C LEU A 180 4.45 -11.04 8.34
N VAL A 181 4.30 -11.77 7.23
CA VAL A 181 5.34 -12.03 6.24
C VAL A 181 4.78 -11.93 4.82
N GLU A 182 5.64 -11.61 3.88
CA GLU A 182 5.37 -11.64 2.44
C GLU A 182 6.29 -12.64 1.75
N TRP A 183 5.73 -13.44 0.84
CA TRP A 183 6.50 -14.35 0.00
C TRP A 183 7.11 -13.58 -1.17
N ASP A 184 8.39 -13.77 -1.38
CA ASP A 184 9.12 -13.21 -2.52
C ASP A 184 9.43 -14.32 -3.54
N GLU A 185 8.89 -14.15 -4.75
CA GLU A 185 9.04 -15.14 -5.83
C GLU A 185 10.46 -15.19 -6.41
N GLU A 186 11.22 -14.12 -6.33
CA GLU A 186 12.56 -14.06 -6.88
C GLU A 186 13.56 -14.80 -5.98
N THR A 187 13.48 -14.54 -4.68
CA THR A 187 14.38 -15.16 -3.69
C THR A 187 13.82 -16.44 -3.09
N GLN A 188 12.57 -16.81 -3.40
CA GLN A 188 11.88 -18.03 -2.93
C GLN A 188 11.87 -18.16 -1.39
N ARG A 189 11.67 -17.05 -0.68
CA ARG A 189 11.59 -16.99 0.79
C ARG A 189 10.61 -15.97 1.29
N PHE A 190 10.26 -16.07 2.56
CA PHE A 190 9.50 -15.05 3.27
C PHE A 190 10.39 -13.91 3.75
N TYR A 191 9.84 -12.70 3.70
CA TYR A 191 10.36 -11.49 4.35
C TYR A 191 9.35 -10.99 5.39
N ALA A 192 9.83 -10.45 6.49
CA ALA A 192 8.95 -9.79 7.45
C ALA A 192 8.36 -8.52 6.80
N MET A 193 7.04 -8.35 6.88
CA MET A 193 6.38 -7.15 6.35
C MET A 193 6.87 -5.87 7.04
N HIS A 194 7.03 -5.92 8.37
CA HIS A 194 7.52 -4.80 9.18
C HIS A 194 8.88 -5.09 9.81
N HIS A 195 8.90 -6.07 10.72
CA HIS A 195 10.08 -6.35 11.53
C HIS A 195 10.11 -7.79 12.02
N PRO A 196 11.27 -8.48 12.06
CA PRO A 196 11.36 -9.88 12.51
C PRO A 196 11.03 -10.10 14.00
N PHE A 197 10.84 -9.04 14.78
CA PHE A 197 10.41 -9.10 16.17
C PHE A 197 8.93 -8.72 16.37
N THR A 198 8.17 -8.51 15.33
CA THR A 198 6.72 -8.30 15.40
C THR A 198 6.02 -9.60 15.73
N SER A 199 5.11 -9.59 16.72
CA SER A 199 4.39 -10.80 17.10
C SER A 199 3.31 -11.15 16.08
N PRO A 200 3.12 -12.44 15.78
CA PRO A 200 1.91 -12.91 15.11
C PRO A 200 0.70 -12.64 16.01
N LYS A 201 -0.48 -12.57 15.42
CA LYS A 201 -1.72 -12.53 16.19
C LYS A 201 -1.96 -13.85 16.92
N PRO A 202 -2.48 -13.81 18.17
CA PRO A 202 -2.76 -15.03 18.93
C PRO A 202 -3.70 -16.01 18.22
N GLU A 203 -4.68 -15.50 17.47
CA GLU A 203 -5.65 -16.29 16.72
C GLU A 203 -5.05 -17.03 15.51
N ASP A 204 -3.89 -16.62 15.05
CA ASP A 204 -3.21 -17.21 13.86
C ASP A 204 -2.01 -18.10 14.24
N MET A 205 -1.83 -18.42 15.53
CA MET A 205 -0.68 -19.23 15.98
C MET A 205 -0.62 -20.61 15.35
N ASP A 206 -1.75 -21.27 15.09
CA ASP A 206 -1.79 -22.57 14.41
C ASP A 206 -1.24 -22.48 12.99
N LYS A 207 -1.62 -21.45 12.23
CA LYS A 207 -1.08 -21.17 10.89
C LYS A 207 0.41 -20.82 10.95
N PHE A 208 0.82 -20.04 11.97
CA PHE A 208 2.22 -19.64 12.15
C PHE A 208 3.14 -20.85 12.37
N TYR A 209 2.68 -21.87 13.08
CA TYR A 209 3.44 -23.12 13.30
C TYR A 209 3.26 -24.15 12.19
N SER A 210 2.41 -23.90 11.18
CA SER A 210 2.24 -24.77 10.03
C SER A 210 3.52 -24.89 9.20
N ASN A 211 3.62 -25.98 8.44
CA ASN A 211 4.64 -26.15 7.39
C ASN A 211 4.15 -25.76 6.00
N ASP A 212 2.87 -25.43 5.87
CA ASP A 212 2.28 -24.96 4.61
C ASP A 212 2.54 -23.46 4.43
N LYS A 213 3.28 -23.12 3.39
CA LYS A 213 3.57 -21.72 3.02
C LYS A 213 2.30 -20.90 2.79
N ALA A 214 1.23 -21.51 2.27
CA ALA A 214 -0.03 -20.81 2.03
C ALA A 214 -0.73 -20.45 3.34
N GLU A 215 -0.60 -21.25 4.39
CA GLU A 215 -1.11 -20.93 5.73
C GLU A 215 -0.25 -19.86 6.41
N ILE A 216 1.09 -19.99 6.34
CA ILE A 216 2.02 -18.99 6.89
C ILE A 216 1.78 -17.61 6.27
N ALA A 217 1.55 -17.53 4.95
CA ALA A 217 1.26 -16.28 4.25
C ALA A 217 -0.04 -15.59 4.69
N GLN A 218 -0.93 -16.30 5.40
CA GLN A 218 -2.18 -15.75 5.94
C GLN A 218 -2.08 -15.28 7.38
N VAL A 219 -0.91 -15.44 8.02
CA VAL A 219 -0.72 -15.01 9.40
C VAL A 219 -0.73 -13.49 9.48
N ALA A 220 -1.61 -12.94 10.30
CA ALA A 220 -1.64 -11.52 10.57
C ALA A 220 -0.63 -11.13 11.67
N ALA A 221 -0.02 -9.97 11.49
CA ALA A 221 0.84 -9.32 12.45
C ALA A 221 0.03 -8.56 13.51
N ASN A 222 0.52 -8.54 14.73
CA ASN A 222 0.03 -7.63 15.76
C ASN A 222 0.71 -6.24 15.59
N ALA A 223 0.51 -5.66 14.41
CA ALA A 223 1.05 -4.37 13.99
C ALA A 223 -0.07 -3.40 13.64
N TYR A 224 0.23 -2.13 13.73
CA TYR A 224 -0.73 -1.04 13.50
C TYR A 224 -0.03 0.21 13.01
N ASP A 225 -0.65 0.89 12.03
CA ASP A 225 -0.21 2.18 11.53
C ASP A 225 -1.28 3.25 11.75
N PHE A 226 -0.83 4.43 12.15
CA PHE A 226 -1.67 5.61 12.23
C PHE A 226 -1.47 6.44 10.97
N VAL A 227 -2.55 6.57 10.21
CA VAL A 227 -2.58 7.23 8.91
C VAL A 227 -3.36 8.52 9.00
N LEU A 228 -2.84 9.58 8.39
CA LEU A 228 -3.50 10.87 8.25
C LEU A 228 -3.42 11.33 6.79
N ASN A 229 -4.58 11.55 6.17
CA ASN A 229 -4.68 12.09 4.81
C ASN A 229 -3.87 11.33 3.74
N GLY A 230 -3.82 10.01 3.85
CA GLY A 230 -3.06 9.17 2.91
C GLY A 230 -1.57 9.05 3.23
N THR A 231 -1.13 9.50 4.39
CA THR A 231 0.26 9.43 4.85
C THR A 231 0.33 8.68 6.17
N GLU A 232 1.15 7.67 6.26
CA GLU A 232 1.53 7.04 7.53
C GLU A 232 2.34 8.03 8.35
N ILE A 233 1.80 8.45 9.48
CA ILE A 233 2.43 9.40 10.39
C ILE A 233 2.96 8.77 11.66
N GLY A 234 2.61 7.52 11.89
CA GLY A 234 3.14 6.74 12.99
C GLY A 234 2.80 5.28 12.82
N GLY A 235 3.64 4.41 13.32
CA GLY A 235 3.42 2.97 13.29
C GLY A 235 4.11 2.25 14.42
N GLY A 236 3.66 1.03 14.67
CA GLY A 236 4.19 0.20 15.73
C GLY A 236 3.69 -1.23 15.71
N SER A 237 4.13 -1.99 16.68
CA SER A 237 3.66 -3.37 16.86
C SER A 237 3.82 -3.84 18.29
N ILE A 238 3.09 -4.89 18.63
CA ILE A 238 3.40 -5.71 19.79
C ILE A 238 4.55 -6.64 19.40
N ARG A 239 5.53 -6.74 20.28
CA ARG A 239 6.76 -7.48 20.02
C ARG A 239 6.68 -8.92 20.53
N ILE A 240 7.40 -9.81 19.86
CA ILE A 240 7.64 -11.16 20.35
C ILE A 240 8.46 -11.04 21.64
N HIS A 241 8.02 -11.73 22.70
CA HIS A 241 8.74 -11.84 23.98
C HIS A 241 8.95 -13.30 24.42
N ASP A 242 8.32 -14.25 23.71
CA ASP A 242 8.55 -15.68 23.86
C ASP A 242 9.66 -16.16 22.93
N SER A 243 10.66 -16.86 23.49
CA SER A 243 11.84 -17.30 22.73
C SER A 243 11.53 -18.41 21.71
N ASN A 244 10.47 -19.21 21.90
CA ASN A 244 10.08 -20.23 20.93
C ASN A 244 9.37 -19.58 19.74
N VAL A 245 8.50 -18.62 19.98
CA VAL A 245 7.86 -17.82 18.92
C VAL A 245 8.93 -17.09 18.11
N GLN A 246 9.94 -16.50 18.76
CA GLN A 246 11.01 -15.79 18.07
C GLN A 246 11.88 -16.75 17.22
N ARG A 247 12.20 -17.92 17.74
CA ARG A 247 12.93 -18.94 16.97
C ARG A 247 12.13 -19.34 15.74
N ARG A 248 10.84 -19.63 15.89
CA ARG A 248 9.96 -19.96 14.76
C ARG A 248 9.90 -18.84 13.72
N MET A 249 9.86 -17.59 14.15
CA MET A 249 9.90 -16.45 13.23
C MET A 249 11.17 -16.42 12.39
N PHE A 250 12.33 -16.66 12.99
CA PHE A 250 13.58 -16.75 12.24
C PHE A 250 13.59 -17.92 11.24
N GLU A 251 13.05 -19.09 11.64
CA GLU A 251 12.91 -20.25 10.73
C GLU A 251 12.03 -19.90 9.52
N VAL A 252 10.87 -19.25 9.75
CA VAL A 252 9.97 -18.79 8.68
C VAL A 252 10.67 -17.84 7.72
N LEU A 253 11.53 -16.95 8.25
CA LEU A 253 12.32 -16.01 7.46
C LEU A 253 13.55 -16.65 6.79
N GLY A 254 13.79 -17.95 7.02
CA GLY A 254 14.90 -18.69 6.41
C GLY A 254 16.27 -18.44 7.05
N PHE A 255 16.33 -17.94 8.29
CA PHE A 255 17.59 -17.86 9.04
C PHE A 255 17.97 -19.24 9.58
N SER A 256 19.25 -19.62 9.43
CA SER A 256 19.80 -20.70 10.22
C SER A 256 19.92 -20.30 11.69
N GLN A 257 20.03 -21.27 12.59
CA GLN A 257 20.26 -20.98 14.00
C GLN A 257 21.54 -20.17 14.22
N GLU A 258 22.61 -20.51 13.50
CA GLU A 258 23.89 -19.81 13.55
C GLU A 258 23.77 -18.35 13.08
N ASP A 259 23.07 -18.11 11.97
CA ASP A 259 22.83 -16.75 11.48
C ASP A 259 21.99 -15.92 12.46
N ALA A 260 20.97 -16.52 13.05
CA ALA A 260 20.13 -15.85 14.04
C ALA A 260 20.94 -15.50 15.30
N GLU A 261 21.77 -16.43 15.80
CA GLU A 261 22.65 -16.18 16.94
C GLU A 261 23.73 -15.14 16.63
N TYR A 262 24.33 -15.19 15.44
CA TYR A 262 25.34 -14.21 15.04
C TYR A 262 24.77 -12.78 14.93
N LYS A 263 23.60 -12.64 14.33
CA LYS A 263 22.99 -11.32 14.06
C LYS A 263 22.21 -10.77 15.27
N PHE A 264 21.54 -11.64 16.00
CA PHE A 264 20.56 -11.27 17.05
C PHE A 264 20.81 -11.92 18.41
N GLY A 265 21.95 -12.60 18.58
CA GLY A 265 22.27 -13.37 19.79
C GLY A 265 22.19 -12.54 21.09
N PHE A 266 22.55 -11.25 21.02
CA PHE A 266 22.47 -10.36 22.16
C PHE A 266 21.02 -10.19 22.68
N ILE A 267 20.03 -10.04 21.80
CA ILE A 267 18.63 -9.87 22.20
C ILE A 267 17.99 -11.22 22.52
N ILE A 268 18.33 -12.29 21.79
CA ILE A 268 17.88 -13.65 22.08
C ILE A 268 18.36 -14.06 23.48
N ASN A 269 19.59 -13.74 23.86
CA ASN A 269 20.13 -13.99 25.19
C ASN A 269 19.44 -13.14 26.25
N ALA A 270 19.15 -11.86 25.98
CA ALA A 270 18.41 -11.01 26.88
C ALA A 270 17.01 -11.60 27.20
N PHE A 271 16.32 -12.16 26.21
CA PHE A 271 15.01 -12.79 26.41
C PHE A 271 15.02 -13.99 27.35
N LYS A 272 16.16 -14.68 27.50
CA LYS A 272 16.31 -15.79 28.46
C LYS A 272 16.19 -15.34 29.92
N TYR A 273 16.41 -14.06 30.21
CA TYR A 273 16.23 -13.47 31.52
C TYR A 273 14.80 -12.98 31.79
N GLY A 274 13.89 -13.15 30.85
CA GLY A 274 12.48 -12.79 30.92
C GLY A 274 12.19 -11.42 30.35
N ALA A 275 11.77 -11.38 29.07
CA ALA A 275 11.25 -10.16 28.48
C ALA A 275 9.76 -10.01 28.83
N PRO A 276 9.29 -8.85 29.33
CA PRO A 276 7.86 -8.62 29.51
C PRO A 276 7.17 -8.47 28.15
N PRO A 277 5.84 -8.68 28.08
CA PRO A 277 5.06 -8.20 26.95
C PRO A 277 5.33 -6.71 26.72
N HIS A 278 5.68 -6.34 25.50
CA HIS A 278 6.03 -4.96 25.17
C HIS A 278 5.64 -4.63 23.75
N GLY A 279 5.49 -3.35 23.49
CA GLY A 279 5.16 -2.78 22.19
C GLY A 279 5.34 -1.28 22.23
N GLY A 280 5.02 -0.61 21.15
CA GLY A 280 5.15 0.84 21.11
C GLY A 280 4.71 1.39 19.76
N ILE A 281 4.73 2.72 19.67
CA ILE A 281 4.46 3.48 18.46
C ILE A 281 5.53 4.56 18.30
N ALA A 282 5.96 4.80 17.07
CA ALA A 282 6.83 5.91 16.72
C ALA A 282 6.13 6.82 15.71
N PHE A 283 6.24 8.13 15.92
CA PHE A 283 5.64 9.12 15.03
C PHE A 283 6.72 9.82 14.21
N GLY A 284 6.45 9.99 12.91
CA GLY A 284 7.27 10.80 12.01
C GLY A 284 6.98 12.28 12.21
N PHE A 285 7.74 12.95 13.06
CA PHE A 285 7.51 14.36 13.41
C PHE A 285 7.55 15.28 12.19
N ASP A 286 8.51 15.07 11.28
CA ASP A 286 8.62 15.85 10.04
C ASP A 286 7.38 15.68 9.13
N ARG A 287 6.82 14.46 9.08
CA ARG A 287 5.57 14.19 8.34
C ARG A 287 4.39 14.94 8.96
N PHE A 288 4.29 14.97 10.29
CA PHE A 288 3.29 15.79 10.98
C PHE A 288 3.43 17.26 10.63
N CYS A 289 4.65 17.81 10.71
CA CYS A 289 4.90 19.21 10.40
C CYS A 289 4.50 19.54 8.95
N ALA A 290 4.88 18.68 7.99
CA ALA A 290 4.54 18.88 6.59
C ALA A 290 3.03 18.87 6.34
N LEU A 291 2.29 17.90 6.92
CA LEU A 291 0.84 17.82 6.79
C LEU A 291 0.13 19.03 7.38
N PHE A 292 0.52 19.48 8.57
CA PHE A 292 -0.06 20.67 9.19
C PHE A 292 0.34 21.97 8.48
N GLY A 293 1.45 21.97 7.77
CA GLY A 293 1.86 23.06 6.87
C GLY A 293 1.21 22.99 5.48
N GLY A 294 0.33 21.99 5.23
CA GLY A 294 -0.37 21.84 3.95
C GLY A 294 0.51 21.32 2.81
N GLN A 295 1.63 20.65 3.12
CA GLN A 295 2.57 20.13 2.14
C GLN A 295 2.58 18.59 2.12
N GLU A 296 2.81 18.01 0.94
CA GLU A 296 2.94 16.55 0.76
C GLU A 296 4.40 16.08 0.91
N THR A 297 5.37 16.99 0.90
CA THR A 297 6.80 16.69 1.02
C THR A 297 7.36 17.21 2.34
N ILE A 298 8.26 16.44 2.95
CA ILE A 298 8.95 16.85 4.17
C ILE A 298 10.18 17.74 3.92
N ARG A 299 10.53 18.03 2.67
CA ARG A 299 11.79 18.71 2.31
C ARG A 299 11.97 20.07 3.00
N ASP A 300 10.87 20.82 3.12
CA ASP A 300 10.90 22.15 3.74
C ASP A 300 10.78 22.11 5.27
N TYR A 301 10.63 20.89 5.85
CA TYR A 301 10.42 20.65 7.28
C TYR A 301 11.58 19.93 7.97
N ILE A 302 12.58 19.43 7.20
CA ILE A 302 13.82 18.88 7.72
C ILE A 302 14.93 19.93 7.65
N ALA A 303 15.70 20.03 8.74
CA ALA A 303 16.72 21.09 8.88
C ALA A 303 17.83 21.01 7.82
N PHE A 304 18.19 19.81 7.38
CA PHE A 304 19.31 19.59 6.44
C PHE A 304 18.90 18.61 5.34
N PRO A 305 18.03 19.03 4.37
CA PRO A 305 17.59 18.15 3.31
C PRO A 305 18.74 17.82 2.34
N LYS A 306 18.82 16.55 1.93
CA LYS A 306 19.73 16.12 0.89
C LYS A 306 19.16 16.41 -0.49
N ASN A 307 20.02 16.69 -1.46
CA ASN A 307 19.63 16.84 -2.85
C ASN A 307 19.33 15.47 -3.52
N ASN A 308 18.94 15.48 -4.79
CA ASN A 308 18.61 14.26 -5.54
C ASN A 308 19.81 13.29 -5.73
N ALA A 309 21.04 13.79 -5.57
CA ALA A 309 22.26 12.97 -5.58
C ALA A 309 22.63 12.43 -4.18
N GLY A 310 21.75 12.59 -3.18
CA GLY A 310 21.99 12.17 -1.80
C GLY A 310 23.02 13.04 -1.06
N ARG A 311 23.36 14.21 -1.61
CA ARG A 311 24.37 15.10 -1.05
C ARG A 311 23.74 16.12 -0.10
N ASP A 312 24.32 16.26 1.07
CA ASP A 312 24.04 17.37 1.99
C ASP A 312 24.80 18.61 1.51
N VAL A 313 24.07 19.59 1.01
CA VAL A 313 24.64 20.78 0.41
C VAL A 313 25.13 21.80 1.46
N MET A 314 24.70 21.69 2.71
CA MET A 314 25.11 22.56 3.78
C MET A 314 26.48 22.14 4.38
N LEU A 315 26.62 20.82 4.58
CA LEU A 315 27.84 20.24 5.14
C LEU A 315 28.84 19.80 4.07
N ASP A 316 28.49 19.93 2.79
CA ASP A 316 29.26 19.44 1.63
C ASP A 316 29.60 17.93 1.74
N ALA A 317 28.67 17.15 2.33
CA ALA A 317 28.82 15.71 2.57
C ALA A 317 28.11 14.88 1.47
N PRO A 318 28.61 13.67 1.13
CA PRO A 318 29.80 13.03 1.67
C PRO A 318 31.09 13.68 1.18
N GLY A 319 32.08 13.80 2.06
CA GLY A 319 33.43 14.25 1.77
C GLY A 319 34.38 13.09 1.44
N ARG A 320 35.64 13.41 1.15
CA ARG A 320 36.69 12.41 1.01
C ARG A 320 37.08 11.86 2.38
N ILE A 321 37.44 10.60 2.42
CA ILE A 321 38.03 9.94 3.57
C ILE A 321 39.56 9.97 3.36
N ASP A 322 40.30 10.24 4.38
CA ASP A 322 41.78 10.22 4.32
C ASP A 322 42.32 8.81 4.15
N ASP A 323 43.38 8.64 3.40
CA ASP A 323 43.99 7.34 3.13
C ASP A 323 44.39 6.61 4.44
N SER A 324 44.83 7.35 5.47
CA SER A 324 45.14 6.78 6.78
C SER A 324 43.94 6.12 7.46
N GLN A 325 42.74 6.72 7.33
CA GLN A 325 41.50 6.14 7.88
C GLN A 325 41.06 4.90 7.09
N MET A 326 41.30 4.89 5.78
CA MET A 326 41.06 3.75 4.95
C MET A 326 41.99 2.57 5.32
N ASP A 327 43.27 2.86 5.55
CA ASP A 327 44.25 1.85 5.95
C ASP A 327 43.96 1.26 7.33
N GLU A 328 43.55 2.08 8.31
CA GLU A 328 43.12 1.61 9.64
C GLU A 328 41.93 0.60 9.57
N LEU A 329 41.05 0.81 8.60
CA LEU A 329 39.87 -0.06 8.41
C LEU A 329 40.12 -1.21 7.42
N PHE A 330 41.35 -1.32 6.89
CA PHE A 330 41.72 -2.28 5.83
C PHE A 330 40.80 -2.16 4.58
N LEU A 331 40.36 -0.93 4.26
CA LEU A 331 39.49 -0.65 3.12
C LEU A 331 40.31 -0.09 1.95
N LYS A 332 39.87 -0.43 0.74
CA LYS A 332 40.45 0.12 -0.51
C LYS A 332 39.34 0.48 -1.49
N SER A 333 39.41 1.68 -2.06
CA SER A 333 38.50 2.06 -3.14
C SER A 333 38.83 1.24 -4.40
N THR A 334 37.80 0.60 -4.97
CA THR A 334 37.89 -0.11 -6.26
C THR A 334 37.42 0.77 -7.43
N LEU A 335 36.97 2.00 -7.16
CA LEU A 335 36.59 2.96 -8.19
C LEU A 335 37.83 3.37 -8.98
N LYS A 336 37.79 3.22 -10.29
CA LYS A 336 38.78 3.80 -11.18
C LYS A 336 38.70 5.35 -11.10
N LYS A 337 39.82 5.97 -10.84
CA LYS A 337 39.92 7.44 -10.83
C LYS A 337 39.61 7.99 -12.23
#